data_359a1d51748e0364c4fc1892d8af6a00
#
_entry.id   359a1d51748e0364c4fc1892d8af6a00
#
_cell.length_a   1.000
_cell.length_b   1.000
_cell.length_c   1.000
_cell.angle_alpha   90.00
_cell.angle_beta   90.00
_cell.angle_gamma   90.00
#
_symmetry.space_group_name_H-M   'P 1'
#
loop_
_entity.id
_entity.type
_entity.pdbx_description
1 polymer ?
#
loop_
_entity_poly.entity_id
_entity_poly.type
_entity_poly.pdbx_seq_one_letter_code
_entity_poly.pdbx_strand_id
1 'polypeptide(L)'
;QELDTLRTSLLPALLDSIKRNENLGFKSIALFEMGSVYTAQREEKNKLAFVASGSMKDECYPHIKAALWDFYSFGLVCQRCVGDISLKNIRDVEGANEILLSFGFADDRILHPYQSAFVYMEDKPVGVIAKLHPQIATDMDLSETFICEIELDLSNVSLPQAKTFSKYQKSMRDLTILIDKKIPFYRVREAITQANIAFLQNVYPIDVYYDSALGEQMALSIRLVLQSFEDTLQEAQLNSATQAVLNVLTNTFNASLRA
;
A
#
# COMPACT_ATOMS: atom_id res chain seq x y z
N GLN A 1 10.88 -24.78 26.29
CA GLN A 1 9.50 -24.79 26.86
C GLN A 1 8.69 -23.55 26.47
N GLU A 2 9.24 -22.65 25.64
CA GLU A 2 8.57 -21.41 25.25
C GLU A 2 7.64 -21.55 24.01
N LEU A 3 7.56 -22.74 23.42
CA LEU A 3 6.80 -23.01 22.19
C LEU A 3 5.85 -24.21 22.35
N ASP A 4 5.08 -24.22 23.43
CA ASP A 4 4.13 -25.29 23.73
C ASP A 4 2.68 -25.00 23.27
N THR A 5 2.47 -23.83 22.64
CA THR A 5 1.17 -23.41 22.11
C THR A 5 1.21 -23.26 20.58
N LEU A 6 0.09 -23.55 19.94
CA LEU A 6 -0.07 -23.33 18.51
C LEU A 6 -0.08 -21.81 18.22
N ARG A 7 0.76 -21.38 17.30
CA ARG A 7 0.88 -19.97 16.93
C ARG A 7 -0.33 -19.49 16.14
N THR A 8 -0.80 -18.29 16.42
CA THR A 8 -1.91 -17.64 15.70
C THR A 8 -1.41 -16.64 14.64
N SER A 9 -0.11 -16.29 14.70
CA SER A 9 0.55 -15.35 13.80
C SER A 9 2.02 -15.74 13.62
N LEU A 10 2.60 -15.36 12.49
CA LEU A 10 4.03 -15.51 12.20
C LEU A 10 4.85 -14.34 12.74
N LEU A 11 4.22 -13.19 13.01
CA LEU A 11 4.88 -11.94 13.38
C LEU A 11 5.71 -12.03 14.67
N PRO A 12 5.28 -12.66 15.77
CA PRO A 12 6.08 -12.71 16.99
C PRO A 12 7.47 -13.30 16.78
N ALA A 13 7.58 -14.43 16.07
CA ALA A 13 8.86 -15.08 15.79
C ALA A 13 9.75 -14.23 14.87
N LEU A 14 9.15 -13.55 13.90
CA LEU A 14 9.87 -12.64 13.03
C LEU A 14 10.37 -11.39 13.75
N LEU A 15 9.58 -10.81 14.67
CA LEU A 15 10.00 -9.67 15.49
C LEU A 15 11.14 -10.06 16.44
N ASP A 16 11.10 -11.23 17.06
CA ASP A 16 12.21 -11.77 17.86
C ASP A 16 13.47 -11.97 17.01
N SER A 17 13.29 -12.34 15.75
CA SER A 17 14.40 -12.48 14.81
C SER A 17 15.00 -11.13 14.43
N ILE A 18 14.17 -10.08 14.23
CA ILE A 18 14.67 -8.70 14.05
C ILE A 18 15.49 -8.28 15.26
N LYS A 19 14.94 -8.42 16.47
CA LYS A 19 15.64 -8.04 17.71
C LYS A 19 17.01 -8.70 17.81
N ARG A 20 17.08 -9.99 17.54
CA ARG A 20 18.37 -10.73 17.56
C ARG A 20 19.36 -10.18 16.55
N ASN A 21 18.92 -9.86 15.34
CA ASN A 21 19.79 -9.30 14.32
C ASN A 21 20.24 -7.88 14.65
N GLU A 22 19.36 -7.03 15.16
CA GLU A 22 19.73 -5.68 15.63
C GLU A 22 20.79 -5.76 16.76
N ASN A 23 20.64 -6.66 17.72
CA ASN A 23 21.61 -6.90 18.79
C ASN A 23 22.97 -7.41 18.28
N LEU A 24 22.99 -8.07 17.12
CA LEU A 24 24.22 -8.47 16.43
C LEU A 24 24.84 -7.33 15.59
N GLY A 25 24.17 -6.16 15.55
CA GLY A 25 24.65 -4.97 14.87
C GLY A 25 24.24 -4.85 13.40
N PHE A 26 23.35 -5.72 12.90
CA PHE A 26 22.80 -5.57 11.56
C PHE A 26 21.87 -4.35 11.50
N LYS A 27 22.08 -3.47 10.51
CA LYS A 27 21.32 -2.23 10.32
C LYS A 27 20.32 -2.28 9.18
N SER A 28 20.36 -3.32 8.36
CA SER A 28 19.50 -3.56 7.22
C SER A 28 18.91 -4.95 7.36
N ILE A 29 17.66 -5.02 7.77
CA ILE A 29 17.00 -6.29 8.07
C ILE A 29 15.69 -6.33 7.29
N ALA A 30 15.51 -7.39 6.48
CA ALA A 30 14.25 -7.70 5.84
C ALA A 30 14.08 -9.23 5.86
N LEU A 31 13.03 -9.70 6.49
CA LEU A 31 12.76 -11.12 6.68
C LEU A 31 11.35 -11.44 6.20
N PHE A 32 11.16 -12.66 5.77
CA PHE A 32 9.83 -13.20 5.51
C PHE A 32 9.72 -14.63 6.01
N GLU A 33 8.50 -15.05 6.28
CA GLU A 33 8.18 -16.44 6.64
C GLU A 33 6.85 -16.81 5.97
N MET A 34 6.78 -18.01 5.42
CA MET A 34 5.55 -18.64 4.98
C MET A 34 5.31 -19.88 5.82
N GLY A 35 4.13 -20.02 6.40
CA GLY A 35 3.85 -21.13 7.27
C GLY A 35 2.42 -21.18 7.78
N SER A 36 2.11 -22.26 8.49
CA SER A 36 0.80 -22.47 9.08
C SER A 36 0.66 -21.77 10.43
N VAL A 37 -0.50 -21.19 10.62
CA VAL A 37 -1.00 -20.66 11.90
C VAL A 37 -2.32 -21.32 12.23
N TYR A 38 -2.78 -21.19 13.46
CA TYR A 38 -3.98 -21.89 13.93
C TYR A 38 -4.95 -20.91 14.58
N THR A 39 -6.23 -21.02 14.22
CA THR A 39 -7.30 -20.24 14.86
C THR A 39 -7.60 -20.77 16.27
N ALA A 40 -8.43 -20.06 17.04
CA ALA A 40 -8.91 -20.53 18.33
C ALA A 40 -9.69 -21.85 18.23
N GLN A 41 -10.29 -22.12 17.07
CA GLN A 41 -11.00 -23.37 16.74
C GLN A 41 -10.05 -24.47 16.25
N ARG A 42 -8.73 -24.23 16.25
CA ARG A 42 -7.68 -25.13 15.75
C ARG A 42 -7.74 -25.38 14.23
N GLU A 43 -8.35 -24.48 13.49
CA GLU A 43 -8.28 -24.52 12.04
C GLU A 43 -6.92 -24.05 11.58
N GLU A 44 -6.32 -24.78 10.65
CA GLU A 44 -5.04 -24.43 10.06
C GLU A 44 -5.23 -23.42 8.92
N LYS A 45 -4.46 -22.35 8.94
CA LYS A 45 -4.43 -21.35 7.89
C LYS A 45 -2.98 -21.09 7.45
N ASN A 46 -2.77 -20.99 6.15
CA ASN A 46 -1.48 -20.63 5.60
C ASN A 46 -1.35 -19.10 5.54
N LYS A 47 -0.24 -18.60 6.07
CA LYS A 47 0.07 -17.17 6.04
C LYS A 47 1.47 -16.93 5.47
N LEU A 48 1.63 -15.73 4.92
CA LEU A 48 2.90 -15.16 4.53
C LEU A 48 3.09 -13.88 5.32
N ALA A 49 4.20 -13.75 6.02
CA ALA A 49 4.53 -12.55 6.75
C ALA A 49 5.86 -11.96 6.27
N PHE A 50 5.93 -10.65 6.29
CA PHE A 50 7.13 -9.86 6.01
C PHE A 50 7.38 -8.91 7.17
N VAL A 51 8.63 -8.72 7.52
CA VAL A 51 9.07 -7.70 8.47
C VAL A 51 10.32 -7.01 7.95
N ALA A 52 10.47 -5.73 8.22
CA ALA A 52 11.66 -4.97 7.85
C ALA A 52 11.98 -3.92 8.91
N SER A 53 13.28 -3.71 9.14
CA SER A 53 13.80 -2.72 10.08
C SER A 53 15.07 -2.08 9.54
N GLY A 54 15.31 -0.80 9.91
CA GLY A 54 16.52 -0.08 9.59
C GLY A 54 16.63 0.38 8.14
N SER A 55 17.72 0.05 7.46
CA SER A 55 17.97 0.47 6.08
C SER A 55 17.38 -0.50 5.07
N MET A 56 16.68 0.03 4.07
CA MET A 56 16.29 -0.74 2.89
C MET A 56 17.49 -0.97 1.97
N LYS A 57 18.41 -0.01 1.94
CA LYS A 57 19.68 -0.08 1.20
C LYS A 57 20.77 0.54 2.05
N ASP A 58 21.86 -0.17 2.19
CA ASP A 58 23.05 0.35 2.83
C ASP A 58 23.80 1.29 1.92
N GLU A 59 24.58 2.19 2.51
CA GLU A 59 25.46 3.08 1.77
C GLU A 59 26.53 2.27 1.04
N CYS A 60 26.69 2.52 -0.26
CA CYS A 60 27.67 1.83 -1.10
C CYS A 60 28.32 2.83 -2.06
N TYR A 61 29.64 2.96 -1.95
CA TYR A 61 30.42 3.74 -2.90
C TYR A 61 30.35 3.12 -4.30
N PRO A 62 30.29 3.91 -5.39
CA PRO A 62 30.29 5.39 -5.41
C PRO A 62 28.89 6.03 -5.47
N HIS A 63 27.79 5.31 -5.56
CA HIS A 63 26.54 5.87 -6.07
C HIS A 63 25.29 5.68 -5.22
N ILE A 64 25.35 4.94 -4.11
CA ILE A 64 24.16 4.64 -3.32
C ILE A 64 24.27 5.31 -1.96
N LYS A 65 23.33 6.21 -1.67
CA LYS A 65 23.08 6.70 -0.31
C LYS A 65 22.22 5.71 0.44
N ALA A 66 22.44 5.57 1.75
CA ALA A 66 21.57 4.79 2.61
C ALA A 66 20.13 5.30 2.49
N ALA A 67 19.19 4.39 2.38
CA ALA A 67 17.76 4.69 2.39
C ALA A 67 17.10 3.87 3.48
N LEU A 68 16.39 4.52 4.39
CA LEU A 68 15.62 3.85 5.43
C LEU A 68 14.34 3.26 4.83
N TRP A 69 13.82 2.23 5.48
CA TRP A 69 12.46 1.77 5.20
C TRP A 69 11.45 2.85 5.55
N ASP A 70 10.43 2.97 4.73
CA ASP A 70 9.20 3.69 5.01
C ASP A 70 7.98 2.81 4.66
N PHE A 71 6.80 3.25 5.05
CA PHE A 71 5.56 2.50 4.84
C PHE A 71 5.29 2.20 3.36
N TYR A 72 5.62 3.13 2.47
CA TYR A 72 5.36 2.98 1.03
C TYR A 72 6.37 2.06 0.35
N SER A 73 7.65 2.22 0.66
CA SER A 73 8.70 1.35 0.12
C SER A 73 8.53 -0.09 0.59
N PHE A 74 8.16 -0.29 1.86
CA PHE A 74 7.83 -1.61 2.39
C PHE A 74 6.59 -2.21 1.70
N GLY A 75 5.51 -1.42 1.55
CA GLY A 75 4.31 -1.84 0.83
C GLY A 75 4.59 -2.21 -0.63
N LEU A 76 5.46 -1.46 -1.31
CA LEU A 76 5.86 -1.78 -2.68
C LEU A 76 6.62 -3.10 -2.78
N VAL A 77 7.48 -3.42 -1.81
CA VAL A 77 8.18 -4.71 -1.78
C VAL A 77 7.19 -5.84 -1.55
N CYS A 78 6.27 -5.71 -0.59
CA CYS A 78 5.21 -6.69 -0.36
C CYS A 78 4.38 -6.92 -1.64
N GLN A 79 3.97 -5.84 -2.32
CA GLN A 79 3.25 -5.92 -3.58
C GLN A 79 4.02 -6.68 -4.66
N ARG A 80 5.32 -6.43 -4.79
CA ARG A 80 6.16 -7.14 -5.78
C ARG A 80 6.29 -8.64 -5.49
N CYS A 81 6.23 -9.02 -4.21
CA CYS A 81 6.32 -10.42 -3.81
C CYS A 81 4.98 -11.16 -3.97
N VAL A 82 3.87 -10.50 -3.68
CA VAL A 82 2.54 -11.14 -3.60
C VAL A 82 1.74 -10.97 -4.89
N GLY A 83 1.99 -9.90 -5.64
CA GLY A 83 1.27 -9.57 -6.88
C GLY A 83 0.36 -8.36 -6.74
N ASP A 84 -0.75 -8.36 -7.45
CA ASP A 84 -1.65 -7.20 -7.53
C ASP A 84 -2.47 -7.05 -6.24
N ILE A 85 -1.92 -6.29 -5.31
CA ILE A 85 -2.58 -5.92 -4.05
C ILE A 85 -2.89 -4.44 -4.01
N SER A 86 -3.97 -4.07 -3.33
CA SER A 86 -4.30 -2.69 -3.00
C SER A 86 -4.32 -2.49 -1.48
N LEU A 87 -4.02 -1.27 -1.04
CA LEU A 87 -3.99 -0.92 0.37
C LEU A 87 -5.11 0.07 0.68
N LYS A 88 -5.92 -0.24 1.71
CA LYS A 88 -6.94 0.68 2.23
C LYS A 88 -6.64 0.97 3.70
N ASN A 89 -6.54 2.25 4.06
CA ASN A 89 -6.26 2.63 5.44
C ASN A 89 -7.29 2.00 6.38
N ILE A 90 -6.85 1.42 7.50
CA ILE A 90 -7.73 0.74 8.45
C ILE A 90 -8.85 1.65 8.96
N ARG A 91 -8.57 2.94 9.15
CA ARG A 91 -9.53 3.94 9.63
C ARG A 91 -10.64 4.28 8.64
N ASP A 92 -10.43 4.00 7.36
CA ASP A 92 -11.38 4.32 6.30
C ASP A 92 -12.28 3.13 5.97
N VAL A 93 -12.09 1.99 6.66
CA VAL A 93 -12.85 0.75 6.42
C VAL A 93 -13.89 0.57 7.53
N GLU A 94 -15.15 0.45 7.13
CA GLU A 94 -16.24 0.11 8.04
C GLU A 94 -16.08 -1.33 8.55
N GLY A 95 -16.33 -1.56 9.86
CA GLY A 95 -16.14 -2.89 10.47
C GLY A 95 -14.66 -3.29 10.64
N ALA A 96 -13.73 -2.33 10.62
CA ALA A 96 -12.28 -2.60 10.67
C ALA A 96 -11.88 -3.52 11.83
N ASN A 97 -12.47 -3.37 13.02
CA ASN A 97 -12.14 -4.20 14.18
C ASN A 97 -12.49 -5.68 13.96
N GLU A 98 -13.61 -5.96 13.32
CA GLU A 98 -14.02 -7.34 13.01
C GLU A 98 -13.07 -7.98 12.00
N ILE A 99 -12.63 -7.20 11.01
CA ILE A 99 -11.65 -7.64 10.01
C ILE A 99 -10.30 -7.90 10.68
N LEU A 100 -9.82 -7.00 11.57
CA LEU A 100 -8.58 -7.20 12.33
C LEU A 100 -8.64 -8.49 13.16
N LEU A 101 -9.73 -8.71 13.87
CA LEU A 101 -9.94 -9.93 14.66
C LEU A 101 -9.89 -11.18 13.79
N SER A 102 -10.46 -11.15 12.58
CA SER A 102 -10.45 -12.29 11.66
C SER A 102 -9.03 -12.67 11.20
N PHE A 103 -8.11 -11.71 11.15
CA PHE A 103 -6.69 -11.94 10.86
C PHE A 103 -5.84 -12.26 12.09
N GLY A 104 -6.45 -12.27 13.30
CA GLY A 104 -5.76 -12.59 14.54
C GLY A 104 -5.16 -11.37 15.26
N PHE A 105 -5.49 -10.15 14.84
CA PHE A 105 -5.14 -8.93 15.55
C PHE A 105 -6.24 -8.61 16.57
N ALA A 106 -6.08 -9.15 17.79
CA ALA A 106 -7.02 -8.89 18.88
C ALA A 106 -6.91 -7.47 19.44
N ASP A 107 -5.82 -6.78 19.12
CA ASP A 107 -5.52 -5.44 19.62
C ASP A 107 -4.90 -4.60 18.50
N ASP A 108 -5.57 -3.53 18.12
CA ASP A 108 -5.07 -2.58 17.13
C ASP A 108 -3.89 -1.74 17.62
N ARG A 109 -3.65 -1.72 18.95
CA ARG A 109 -2.54 -0.99 19.58
C ARG A 109 -1.16 -1.45 19.10
N ILE A 110 -1.04 -2.63 18.50
CA ILE A 110 0.21 -3.06 17.87
C ILE A 110 0.50 -2.29 16.59
N LEU A 111 -0.53 -1.73 15.95
CA LEU A 111 -0.45 -1.06 14.66
C LEU A 111 -0.28 0.45 14.84
N HIS A 112 0.59 1.05 14.02
CA HIS A 112 0.74 2.50 14.01
C HIS A 112 -0.57 3.17 13.56
N PRO A 113 -1.06 4.19 14.29
CA PRO A 113 -2.40 4.75 14.06
C PRO A 113 -2.61 5.39 12.68
N TYR A 114 -1.55 5.78 11.98
CA TYR A 114 -1.64 6.44 10.65
C TYR A 114 -0.93 5.66 9.54
N GLN A 115 -0.04 4.74 9.88
CA GLN A 115 0.71 3.94 8.94
C GLN A 115 0.30 2.47 9.07
N SER A 116 -0.98 2.20 8.83
CA SER A 116 -1.58 0.87 8.86
C SER A 116 -2.68 0.77 7.80
N ALA A 117 -2.73 -0.35 7.12
CA ALA A 117 -3.71 -0.61 6.08
C ALA A 117 -4.10 -2.09 6.02
N PHE A 118 -5.32 -2.36 5.59
CA PHE A 118 -5.66 -3.68 5.10
C PHE A 118 -5.06 -3.91 3.73
N VAL A 119 -4.59 -5.12 3.51
CA VAL A 119 -4.16 -5.62 2.20
C VAL A 119 -5.35 -6.27 1.53
N TYR A 120 -5.69 -5.81 0.33
CA TYR A 120 -6.75 -6.38 -0.50
C TYR A 120 -6.15 -7.06 -1.73
N MET A 121 -6.64 -8.24 -2.04
CA MET A 121 -6.51 -8.88 -3.36
C MET A 121 -7.88 -8.83 -4.01
N GLU A 122 -7.97 -8.19 -5.16
CA GLU A 122 -9.26 -7.80 -5.75
C GLU A 122 -10.07 -6.97 -4.75
N ASP A 123 -11.28 -7.39 -4.38
CA ASP A 123 -12.13 -6.70 -3.40
C ASP A 123 -12.16 -7.37 -2.02
N LYS A 124 -11.35 -8.40 -1.81
CA LYS A 124 -11.31 -9.17 -0.56
C LYS A 124 -10.14 -8.75 0.31
N PRO A 125 -10.35 -8.40 1.60
CA PRO A 125 -9.25 -8.21 2.52
C PRO A 125 -8.58 -9.56 2.78
N VAL A 126 -7.25 -9.58 2.66
CA VAL A 126 -6.44 -10.80 2.82
C VAL A 126 -5.37 -10.67 3.90
N GLY A 127 -5.20 -9.49 4.48
CA GLY A 127 -4.21 -9.29 5.53
C GLY A 127 -4.06 -7.84 5.97
N VAL A 128 -2.99 -7.59 6.72
CA VAL A 128 -2.67 -6.31 7.32
C VAL A 128 -1.23 -5.95 7.03
N ILE A 129 -0.98 -4.69 6.72
CA ILE A 129 0.34 -4.08 6.63
C ILE A 129 0.40 -2.85 7.54
N ALA A 130 1.46 -2.70 8.31
CA ALA A 130 1.62 -1.55 9.20
C ALA A 130 3.09 -1.26 9.53
N LYS A 131 3.34 -0.04 9.97
CA LYS A 131 4.45 0.24 10.89
C LYS A 131 4.05 -0.24 12.27
N LEU A 132 4.96 -0.83 13.01
CA LEU A 132 4.73 -1.21 14.41
C LEU A 132 4.48 0.05 15.24
N HIS A 133 3.56 -0.03 16.22
CA HIS A 133 3.28 1.10 17.08
C HIS A 133 4.55 1.51 17.83
N PRO A 134 4.91 2.82 17.93
CA PRO A 134 6.17 3.26 18.54
C PRO A 134 6.36 2.77 19.98
N GLN A 135 5.29 2.73 20.78
CA GLN A 135 5.37 2.21 22.16
C GLN A 135 5.73 0.73 22.18
N ILE A 136 5.10 -0.08 21.31
CA ILE A 136 5.39 -1.52 21.22
C ILE A 136 6.81 -1.76 20.72
N ALA A 137 7.27 -0.98 19.75
CA ALA A 137 8.66 -1.04 19.30
C ALA A 137 9.63 -0.75 20.45
N THR A 138 9.35 0.28 21.27
CA THR A 138 10.15 0.63 22.44
C THR A 138 10.11 -0.49 23.50
N ASP A 139 8.93 -1.01 23.83
CA ASP A 139 8.77 -2.07 24.83
C ASP A 139 9.48 -3.37 24.41
N MET A 140 9.56 -3.64 23.11
CA MET A 140 10.28 -4.77 22.54
C MET A 140 11.78 -4.47 22.29
N ASP A 141 12.23 -3.24 22.52
CA ASP A 141 13.59 -2.77 22.18
C ASP A 141 13.93 -3.00 20.71
N LEU A 142 13.07 -2.53 19.84
CA LEU A 142 13.18 -2.59 18.38
C LEU A 142 13.32 -1.18 17.80
N SER A 143 14.06 -1.06 16.71
CA SER A 143 14.05 0.12 15.85
C SER A 143 12.70 0.27 15.14
N GLU A 144 12.56 1.32 14.30
CA GLU A 144 11.37 1.44 13.44
C GLU A 144 11.20 0.17 12.60
N THR A 145 10.11 -0.55 12.84
CA THR A 145 9.84 -1.85 12.22
C THR A 145 8.52 -1.81 11.45
N PHE A 146 8.53 -2.36 10.26
CA PHE A 146 7.38 -2.54 9.40
C PHE A 146 7.00 -4.01 9.37
N ILE A 147 5.70 -4.28 9.41
CA ILE A 147 5.12 -5.63 9.46
C ILE A 147 4.05 -5.78 8.38
N CYS A 148 3.95 -6.96 7.79
CA CYS A 148 2.87 -7.34 6.91
C CYS A 148 2.56 -8.82 7.13
N GLU A 149 1.31 -9.17 7.32
CA GLU A 149 0.87 -10.56 7.40
C GLU A 149 -0.36 -10.76 6.52
N ILE A 150 -0.28 -11.74 5.63
CA ILE A 150 -1.29 -12.01 4.59
C ILE A 150 -1.71 -13.48 4.69
N GLU A 151 -3.01 -13.73 4.69
CA GLU A 151 -3.57 -15.06 4.56
C GLU A 151 -3.49 -15.52 3.10
N LEU A 152 -2.83 -16.66 2.86
CA LEU A 152 -2.65 -17.19 1.51
C LEU A 152 -3.69 -18.26 1.22
N ASP A 153 -4.55 -17.98 0.26
CA ASP A 153 -5.37 -19.03 -0.36
C ASP A 153 -4.62 -19.58 -1.59
N LEU A 154 -3.84 -20.64 -1.36
CA LEU A 154 -3.07 -21.29 -2.42
C LEU A 154 -3.95 -22.13 -3.37
N SER A 155 -5.23 -22.30 -3.07
CA SER A 155 -6.15 -23.10 -3.89
C SER A 155 -6.59 -22.38 -5.17
N ASN A 156 -6.50 -21.04 -5.20
CA ASN A 156 -6.99 -20.18 -6.27
C ASN A 156 -5.90 -19.35 -6.95
N VAL A 157 -4.68 -19.85 -7.01
CA VAL A 157 -3.60 -19.15 -7.71
C VAL A 157 -3.86 -19.19 -9.22
N SER A 158 -4.42 -18.11 -9.76
CA SER A 158 -4.50 -17.94 -11.21
C SER A 158 -3.11 -17.58 -11.76
N LEU A 159 -2.69 -18.31 -12.80
CA LEU A 159 -1.46 -17.94 -13.50
C LEU A 159 -1.65 -16.57 -14.17
N PRO A 160 -0.66 -15.68 -14.06
CA PRO A 160 -0.73 -14.38 -14.69
C PRO A 160 -0.87 -14.55 -16.23
N GLN A 161 -1.92 -13.97 -16.79
CA GLN A 161 -2.12 -13.96 -18.22
C GLN A 161 -1.48 -12.72 -18.84
N ALA A 162 -0.78 -12.92 -19.96
CA ALA A 162 -0.21 -11.82 -20.71
C ALA A 162 -1.34 -10.91 -21.23
N LYS A 163 -1.27 -9.62 -20.89
CA LYS A 163 -2.19 -8.61 -21.46
C LYS A 163 -1.63 -8.07 -22.75
N THR A 164 -2.50 -7.82 -23.72
CA THR A 164 -2.13 -7.15 -24.96
C THR A 164 -1.55 -5.78 -24.63
N PHE A 165 -0.41 -5.45 -25.20
CA PHE A 165 0.18 -4.12 -25.09
C PHE A 165 -0.01 -3.34 -26.39
N SER A 166 -0.23 -2.03 -26.26
CA SER A 166 -0.33 -1.15 -27.40
C SER A 166 1.05 -0.85 -27.99
N LYS A 167 1.15 -0.86 -29.33
CA LYS A 167 2.34 -0.41 -30.08
C LYS A 167 2.44 1.11 -30.21
N TYR A 168 1.39 1.84 -29.85
CA TYR A 168 1.32 3.30 -29.96
C TYR A 168 1.88 3.98 -28.72
N GLN A 169 2.35 5.20 -28.90
CA GLN A 169 3.00 5.97 -27.85
C GLN A 169 2.01 6.35 -26.74
N LYS A 170 2.47 6.22 -25.49
CA LYS A 170 1.77 6.77 -24.31
C LYS A 170 1.91 8.29 -24.27
N SER A 171 0.81 8.96 -23.94
CA SER A 171 0.79 10.38 -23.64
C SER A 171 0.54 10.59 -22.15
N MET A 172 1.20 11.58 -21.56
CA MET A 172 1.03 11.91 -20.16
C MET A 172 0.44 13.32 -20.04
N ARG A 173 -0.45 13.50 -19.06
CA ARG A 173 -1.01 14.81 -18.68
C ARG A 173 -1.00 14.94 -17.17
N ASP A 174 -0.47 16.03 -16.71
CA ASP A 174 -0.41 16.37 -15.29
C ASP A 174 -1.50 17.38 -14.97
N LEU A 175 -2.22 17.13 -13.87
CA LEU A 175 -3.25 17.99 -13.33
C LEU A 175 -2.96 18.29 -11.89
N THR A 176 -3.05 19.56 -11.49
CA THR A 176 -3.03 19.94 -10.07
C THR A 176 -4.44 20.39 -9.67
N ILE A 177 -5.02 19.70 -8.71
CA ILE A 177 -6.36 19.97 -8.20
C ILE A 177 -6.30 20.40 -6.74
N LEU A 178 -7.24 21.27 -6.36
CA LEU A 178 -7.52 21.58 -4.96
C LEU A 178 -8.62 20.65 -4.48
N ILE A 179 -8.34 19.90 -3.41
CA ILE A 179 -9.23 18.88 -2.86
C ILE A 179 -9.13 18.88 -1.33
N ASP A 180 -10.17 18.46 -0.63
CA ASP A 180 -10.15 18.32 0.83
C ASP A 180 -9.01 17.37 1.27
N LYS A 181 -8.20 17.83 2.22
CA LYS A 181 -7.03 17.08 2.74
C LYS A 181 -7.40 15.76 3.42
N LYS A 182 -8.68 15.54 3.78
CA LYS A 182 -9.18 14.28 4.35
C LYS A 182 -9.44 13.21 3.32
N ILE A 183 -9.45 13.55 2.01
CA ILE A 183 -9.71 12.61 0.94
C ILE A 183 -8.40 11.91 0.57
N PRO A 184 -8.25 10.62 0.86
CA PRO A 184 -7.04 9.88 0.51
C PRO A 184 -6.98 9.62 -1.00
N PHE A 185 -5.77 9.54 -1.55
CA PHE A 185 -5.56 9.36 -2.98
C PHE A 185 -6.22 8.09 -3.55
N TYR A 186 -6.31 7.01 -2.77
CA TYR A 186 -6.96 5.79 -3.27
C TYR A 186 -8.42 6.02 -3.68
N ARG A 187 -9.17 6.88 -2.97
CA ARG A 187 -10.55 7.25 -3.35
C ARG A 187 -10.58 8.05 -4.65
N VAL A 188 -9.61 8.95 -4.83
CA VAL A 188 -9.45 9.71 -6.08
C VAL A 188 -9.22 8.75 -7.25
N ARG A 189 -8.29 7.81 -7.08
CA ARG A 189 -7.98 6.78 -8.08
C ARG A 189 -9.19 5.88 -8.36
N GLU A 190 -9.88 5.45 -7.33
CA GLU A 190 -11.07 4.60 -7.46
C GLU A 190 -12.18 5.30 -8.26
N ALA A 191 -12.52 6.54 -7.94
CA ALA A 191 -13.53 7.30 -8.66
C ALA A 191 -13.18 7.49 -10.15
N ILE A 192 -11.91 7.80 -10.44
CA ILE A 192 -11.45 7.92 -11.83
C ILE A 192 -11.51 6.58 -12.57
N THR A 193 -11.12 5.48 -11.91
CA THR A 193 -11.09 4.14 -12.51
C THR A 193 -12.51 3.65 -12.80
N GLN A 194 -13.45 3.84 -11.87
CA GLN A 194 -14.85 3.46 -12.03
C GLN A 194 -15.57 4.22 -13.15
N ALA A 195 -15.11 5.43 -13.46
CA ALA A 195 -15.67 6.25 -14.53
C ALA A 195 -15.34 5.73 -15.95
N ASN A 196 -14.47 4.72 -16.10
CA ASN A 196 -14.09 4.10 -17.38
C ASN A 196 -13.77 5.12 -18.48
N ILE A 197 -12.93 6.11 -18.14
CA ILE A 197 -12.59 7.20 -19.06
C ILE A 197 -11.79 6.66 -20.24
N ALA A 198 -12.22 7.02 -21.47
CA ALA A 198 -11.59 6.57 -22.70
C ALA A 198 -10.08 6.86 -22.70
N PHE A 199 -9.30 5.91 -23.19
CA PHE A 199 -7.83 5.96 -23.33
C PHE A 199 -7.05 6.03 -22.01
N LEU A 200 -7.69 6.19 -20.86
CA LEU A 200 -7.00 6.26 -19.56
C LEU A 200 -6.50 4.86 -19.18
N GLN A 201 -5.18 4.72 -19.06
CA GLN A 201 -4.53 3.47 -18.67
C GLN A 201 -4.17 3.44 -17.19
N ASN A 202 -3.75 4.61 -16.65
CA ASN A 202 -3.35 4.71 -15.25
C ASN A 202 -3.44 6.15 -14.74
N VAL A 203 -3.54 6.27 -13.41
CA VAL A 203 -3.44 7.54 -12.69
C VAL A 203 -2.62 7.33 -11.41
N TYR A 204 -1.68 8.23 -11.15
CA TYR A 204 -0.88 8.20 -9.92
C TYR A 204 -0.53 9.59 -9.43
N PRO A 205 -0.29 9.76 -8.12
CA PRO A 205 0.07 11.05 -7.56
C PRO A 205 1.51 11.38 -7.93
N ILE A 206 1.77 12.66 -8.18
CA ILE A 206 3.12 13.17 -8.40
C ILE A 206 3.59 13.93 -7.17
N ASP A 207 2.71 14.79 -6.63
CA ASP A 207 3.05 15.69 -5.54
C ASP A 207 1.81 16.07 -4.73
N VAL A 208 2.02 16.39 -3.47
CA VAL A 208 1.00 16.90 -2.57
C VAL A 208 1.55 18.13 -1.86
N TYR A 209 0.88 19.26 -2.01
CA TYR A 209 1.28 20.51 -1.40
C TYR A 209 0.24 20.98 -0.40
N TYR A 210 0.72 21.30 0.80
CA TYR A 210 -0.06 21.85 1.89
C TYR A 210 0.37 23.27 2.15
N ASP A 211 -0.61 24.16 2.31
CA ASP A 211 -0.39 25.57 2.68
C ASP A 211 -1.50 26.02 3.61
N SER A 212 -1.16 26.87 4.57
CA SER A 212 -2.12 27.49 5.48
C SER A 212 -3.18 28.34 4.74
N ALA A 213 -2.81 28.92 3.61
CA ALA A 213 -3.72 29.69 2.75
C ALA A 213 -4.79 28.82 2.07
N LEU A 214 -4.56 27.50 1.95
CA LEU A 214 -5.54 26.56 1.39
C LEU A 214 -6.55 26.04 2.42
N GLY A 215 -6.42 26.41 3.70
CA GLY A 215 -7.33 25.99 4.77
C GLY A 215 -7.43 24.48 4.92
N GLU A 216 -8.63 23.93 4.71
CA GLU A 216 -8.89 22.48 4.79
C GLU A 216 -8.61 21.76 3.46
N GLN A 217 -8.12 22.45 2.44
CA GLN A 217 -7.75 21.85 1.16
C GLN A 217 -6.24 21.60 1.04
N MET A 218 -5.89 20.70 0.15
CA MET A 218 -4.52 20.47 -0.33
C MET A 218 -4.48 20.60 -1.85
N ALA A 219 -3.31 20.91 -2.39
CA ALA A 219 -3.07 20.83 -3.82
C ALA A 219 -2.47 19.43 -4.14
N LEU A 220 -3.24 18.62 -4.83
CA LEU A 220 -2.85 17.30 -5.27
C LEU A 220 -2.51 17.32 -6.75
N SER A 221 -1.26 17.01 -7.09
CA SER A 221 -0.81 16.84 -8.47
C SER A 221 -0.89 15.37 -8.85
N ILE A 222 -1.64 15.08 -9.92
CA ILE A 222 -1.81 13.73 -10.44
C ILE A 222 -1.36 13.66 -11.89
N ARG A 223 -0.82 12.52 -12.29
CA ARG A 223 -0.43 12.20 -13.68
C ARG A 223 -1.40 11.20 -14.27
N LEU A 224 -1.96 11.56 -15.40
CA LEU A 224 -2.77 10.69 -16.24
C LEU A 224 -1.89 10.05 -17.32
N VAL A 225 -1.96 8.74 -17.45
CA VAL A 225 -1.32 7.99 -18.55
C VAL A 225 -2.40 7.60 -19.53
N LEU A 226 -2.33 8.15 -20.72
CA LEU A 226 -3.31 7.97 -21.80
C LEU A 226 -2.68 7.21 -22.97
N GLN A 227 -3.37 6.20 -23.49
CA GLN A 227 -2.89 5.40 -24.61
C GLN A 227 -4.08 4.78 -25.39
N SER A 228 -4.01 4.82 -26.72
CA SER A 228 -4.92 4.07 -27.59
C SER A 228 -4.29 2.74 -28.01
N PHE A 229 -5.12 1.77 -28.38
CA PHE A 229 -4.69 0.50 -28.97
C PHE A 229 -4.80 0.52 -30.51
N GLU A 230 -5.43 1.56 -31.06
CA GLU A 230 -5.77 1.64 -32.49
C GLU A 230 -4.90 2.64 -33.22
N ASP A 231 -4.60 3.80 -32.62
CA ASP A 231 -3.89 4.90 -33.22
C ASP A 231 -3.08 5.74 -32.21
N THR A 232 -2.36 6.73 -32.71
CA THR A 232 -1.71 7.75 -31.86
C THR A 232 -2.74 8.81 -31.47
N LEU A 233 -2.90 9.04 -30.16
CA LEU A 233 -3.86 10.01 -29.63
C LEU A 233 -3.58 11.43 -30.13
N GLN A 234 -4.64 12.09 -30.60
CA GLN A 234 -4.63 13.48 -31.00
C GLN A 234 -4.90 14.40 -29.79
N GLU A 235 -4.50 15.66 -29.89
CA GLU A 235 -4.64 16.64 -28.80
C GLU A 235 -6.11 16.80 -28.33
N ALA A 236 -7.05 16.75 -29.25
CA ALA A 236 -8.49 16.80 -28.93
C ALA A 236 -8.94 15.63 -28.04
N GLN A 237 -8.45 14.42 -28.29
CA GLN A 237 -8.76 13.22 -27.50
C GLN A 237 -8.12 13.31 -26.11
N LEU A 238 -6.88 13.81 -26.01
CA LEU A 238 -6.18 14.02 -24.76
C LEU A 238 -6.90 15.05 -23.89
N ASN A 239 -7.31 16.16 -24.47
CA ASN A 239 -8.07 17.22 -23.77
C ASN A 239 -9.44 16.71 -23.31
N SER A 240 -10.14 15.94 -24.13
CA SER A 240 -11.43 15.35 -23.77
C SER A 240 -11.29 14.38 -22.58
N ALA A 241 -10.30 13.49 -22.61
CA ALA A 241 -10.05 12.57 -21.51
C ALA A 241 -9.66 13.30 -20.20
N THR A 242 -8.81 14.35 -20.31
CA THR A 242 -8.42 15.19 -19.19
C THR A 242 -9.62 15.91 -18.57
N GLN A 243 -10.50 16.47 -19.41
CA GLN A 243 -11.71 17.15 -18.95
C GLN A 243 -12.68 16.16 -18.30
N ALA A 244 -12.80 14.94 -18.82
CA ALA A 244 -13.63 13.90 -18.20
C ALA A 244 -13.14 13.55 -16.80
N VAL A 245 -11.82 13.41 -16.59
CA VAL A 245 -11.23 13.20 -15.26
C VAL A 245 -11.59 14.36 -14.33
N LEU A 246 -11.40 15.60 -14.79
CA LEU A 246 -11.70 16.78 -13.98
C LEU A 246 -13.19 16.85 -13.59
N ASN A 247 -14.09 16.52 -14.51
CA ASN A 247 -15.54 16.48 -14.23
C ASN A 247 -15.88 15.43 -13.16
N VAL A 248 -15.28 14.24 -13.23
CA VAL A 248 -15.45 13.19 -12.20
C VAL A 248 -15.01 13.71 -10.84
N LEU A 249 -13.83 14.32 -10.75
CA LEU A 249 -13.28 14.82 -9.49
C LEU A 249 -14.08 15.99 -8.92
N THR A 250 -14.56 16.88 -9.78
CA THR A 250 -15.44 17.99 -9.37
C THR A 250 -16.76 17.46 -8.84
N ASN A 251 -17.40 16.52 -9.53
CA ASN A 251 -18.71 16.00 -9.15
C ASN A 251 -18.64 15.13 -7.89
N THR A 252 -17.58 14.37 -7.71
CA THR A 252 -17.47 13.41 -6.60
C THR A 252 -16.89 14.05 -5.33
N PHE A 253 -15.91 14.93 -5.48
CA PHE A 253 -15.15 15.48 -4.36
C PHE A 253 -15.19 17.00 -4.25
N ASN A 254 -15.96 17.66 -5.10
CA ASN A 254 -15.97 19.13 -5.21
C ASN A 254 -14.57 19.72 -5.44
N ALA A 255 -13.73 18.95 -6.16
CA ALA A 255 -12.39 19.39 -6.49
C ALA A 255 -12.40 20.46 -7.58
N SER A 256 -11.45 21.38 -7.54
CA SER A 256 -11.26 22.41 -8.55
C SER A 256 -9.84 22.39 -9.12
N LEU A 257 -9.68 22.78 -10.38
CA LEU A 257 -8.36 22.92 -10.98
C LEU A 257 -7.62 24.07 -10.29
N ARG A 258 -6.35 23.81 -9.92
CA ARG A 258 -5.47 24.87 -9.45
C ARG A 258 -4.94 25.63 -10.67
N ALA A 259 -5.23 26.92 -10.74
CA ALA A 259 -4.72 27.82 -11.78
C ALA A 259 -3.21 28.08 -11.61
#